data_faa0dd3fc23036340f3dc4bbc0c97f66
#
_entry.id   faa0dd3fc23036340f3dc4bbc0c97f66
#
_cell.length_a   1.000
_cell.length_b   1.000
_cell.length_c   1.000
_cell.angle_alpha   90.00
_cell.angle_beta   90.00
_cell.angle_gamma   90.00
#
_symmetry.space_group_name_H-M   'P 1'
#
loop_
_entity.id
_entity.type
_entity.pdbx_description
1 polymer ?
#
loop_
_entity_poly.entity_id
_entity_poly.type
_entity_poly.pdbx_seq_one_letter_code
_entity_poly.pdbx_strand_id
1 'polypeptide(L)'
;MNMLAHPEPVVLSVRGVEKTFNRGKAGERRGLAGVDLTLHHGDFAIVIGSNGAGKSTLLSAIAGDFVPDAGAITIAGKDVTTRPVHQRAALVSRVFQDPMRGTAAGLTVEENLAIALRRGGRRSLTNAISARRRKIFVEALEPLGIGLEKRLDTNVDLLSGGQRQALSLVMAILVEPAVLVLDEHCAALDPRTAEAVMNATISAVRAARITTLMVTHNMQHAIDYGNRLIMMHEGRLEFEAGGEAKSALTIPSLVSRFRSADDKLLLVR
;
A
#
# COMPACT_ATOMS: atom_id res chain seq x y z
N MET A 1 -3.40 -3.73 38.80
CA MET A 1 -2.90 -4.99 38.20
C MET A 1 -2.78 -4.73 36.69
N ASN A 2 -1.61 -4.33 36.25
CA ASN A 2 -1.35 -3.86 34.88
C ASN A 2 -1.28 -5.11 33.99
N MET A 3 -2.35 -5.39 33.25
CA MET A 3 -2.28 -6.37 32.16
C MET A 3 -1.32 -5.81 31.12
N LEU A 4 -0.10 -6.36 31.07
CA LEU A 4 0.84 -6.17 29.99
C LEU A 4 0.11 -6.57 28.70
N ALA A 5 -0.31 -5.57 27.91
CA ALA A 5 -0.81 -5.82 26.58
C ALA A 5 0.34 -6.52 25.83
N HIS A 6 0.15 -7.77 25.44
CA HIS A 6 1.08 -8.45 24.55
C HIS A 6 1.23 -7.58 23.29
N PRO A 7 2.43 -7.24 22.86
CA PRO A 7 2.60 -6.46 21.65
C PRO A 7 1.93 -7.19 20.49
N GLU A 8 1.16 -6.46 19.68
CA GLU A 8 0.50 -7.02 18.50
C GLU A 8 1.54 -7.76 17.64
N PRO A 9 1.15 -8.88 16.99
CA PRO A 9 2.10 -9.71 16.26
C PRO A 9 2.72 -8.95 15.08
N VAL A 10 3.99 -9.22 14.80
CA VAL A 10 4.68 -8.68 13.64
C VAL A 10 4.09 -9.29 12.37
N VAL A 11 3.57 -8.45 11.48
CA VAL A 11 3.00 -8.86 10.19
C VAL A 11 3.97 -8.64 9.05
N LEU A 12 4.69 -7.51 9.03
CA LEU A 12 5.74 -7.23 8.05
C LEU A 12 7.05 -6.98 8.76
N SER A 13 8.10 -7.67 8.33
CA SER A 13 9.48 -7.40 8.73
C SER A 13 10.36 -7.29 7.50
N VAL A 14 10.98 -6.14 7.32
CA VAL A 14 12.01 -5.83 6.31
C VAL A 14 13.29 -5.62 7.09
N ARG A 15 14.37 -6.35 6.78
CA ARG A 15 15.63 -6.30 7.51
C ARG A 15 16.81 -6.16 6.57
N GLY A 16 17.53 -5.04 6.69
CA GLY A 16 18.74 -4.74 5.94
C GLY A 16 18.55 -4.81 4.43
N VAL A 17 17.36 -4.46 3.92
CA VAL A 17 17.05 -4.65 2.50
C VAL A 17 17.76 -3.63 1.64
N GLU A 18 18.53 -4.12 0.66
CA GLU A 18 19.25 -3.33 -0.32
C GLU A 18 18.80 -3.63 -1.75
N LYS A 19 18.83 -2.59 -2.60
CA LYS A 19 18.61 -2.72 -4.04
C LYS A 19 19.33 -1.65 -4.82
N THR A 20 20.16 -2.09 -5.76
CA THR A 20 20.81 -1.22 -6.76
C THR A 20 20.37 -1.65 -8.16
N PHE A 21 19.80 -0.71 -8.90
CA PHE A 21 19.40 -0.92 -10.29
C PHE A 21 20.55 -0.56 -11.22
N ASN A 22 20.66 -1.28 -12.34
CA ASN A 22 21.67 -1.06 -13.39
C ASN A 22 23.11 -1.09 -12.85
N ARG A 23 23.41 -1.94 -11.88
CA ARG A 23 24.74 -2.05 -11.26
C ARG A 23 25.84 -2.20 -12.30
N GLY A 24 26.87 -1.35 -12.24
CA GLY A 24 28.00 -1.32 -13.17
C GLY A 24 27.67 -0.79 -14.57
N LYS A 25 26.52 -0.16 -14.77
CA LYS A 25 26.09 0.42 -16.05
C LYS A 25 25.78 1.91 -15.91
N ALA A 26 25.75 2.59 -17.06
CA ALA A 26 25.23 3.96 -17.09
C ALA A 26 23.80 3.99 -16.53
N GLY A 27 23.53 4.94 -15.60
CA GLY A 27 22.26 5.03 -14.91
C GLY A 27 22.13 4.11 -13.68
N GLU A 28 23.27 3.64 -13.11
CA GLU A 28 23.26 2.97 -11.81
C GLU A 28 22.58 3.84 -10.76
N ARG A 29 21.63 3.24 -10.03
CA ARG A 29 20.90 3.94 -8.98
C ARG A 29 20.64 3.02 -7.81
N ARG A 30 21.07 3.43 -6.63
CA ARG A 30 20.72 2.78 -5.37
C ARG A 30 19.29 3.13 -5.01
N GLY A 31 18.41 2.14 -5.04
CA GLY A 31 17.00 2.30 -4.72
C GLY A 31 16.67 2.08 -3.25
N LEU A 32 17.37 1.11 -2.59
CA LEU A 32 17.30 0.84 -1.15
C LEU A 32 18.72 0.62 -0.61
N ALA A 33 18.97 1.11 0.59
CA ALA A 33 20.30 1.23 1.16
C ALA A 33 20.37 0.69 2.60
N GLY A 34 19.91 -0.56 2.81
CA GLY A 34 19.86 -1.19 4.13
C GLY A 34 18.62 -0.73 4.91
N VAL A 35 17.42 -1.01 4.35
CA VAL A 35 16.16 -0.61 4.96
C VAL A 35 15.75 -1.63 6.02
N ASP A 36 15.47 -1.14 7.23
CA ASP A 36 14.84 -1.86 8.33
C ASP A 36 13.47 -1.27 8.62
N LEU A 37 12.41 -2.10 8.57
CA LEU A 37 11.04 -1.72 8.87
C LEU A 37 10.28 -2.88 9.47
N THR A 38 9.59 -2.64 10.59
CA THR A 38 8.70 -3.63 11.20
C THR A 38 7.31 -3.04 11.36
N LEU A 39 6.28 -3.71 10.83
CA LEU A 39 4.88 -3.35 11.06
C LEU A 39 4.18 -4.47 11.83
N HIS A 40 3.39 -4.07 12.81
CA HIS A 40 2.55 -4.95 13.61
C HIS A 40 1.13 -5.02 13.04
N HIS A 41 0.35 -5.99 13.51
CA HIS A 41 -1.03 -6.16 13.06
C HIS A 41 -1.85 -4.88 13.32
N GLY A 42 -2.51 -4.40 12.26
CA GLY A 42 -3.31 -3.18 12.31
C GLY A 42 -2.52 -1.87 12.23
N ASP A 43 -1.18 -1.91 12.08
CA ASP A 43 -0.42 -0.70 11.80
C ASP A 43 -0.86 -0.09 10.46
N PHE A 44 -1.09 1.21 10.46
CA PHE A 44 -1.28 2.01 9.27
C PHE A 44 -0.13 3.02 9.18
N ALA A 45 0.94 2.62 8.49
CA ALA A 45 2.13 3.42 8.32
C ALA A 45 2.06 4.28 7.06
N ILE A 46 2.33 5.57 7.20
CA ILE A 46 2.43 6.52 6.10
C ILE A 46 3.91 6.74 5.77
N VAL A 47 4.28 6.58 4.51
CA VAL A 47 5.64 6.81 4.02
C VAL A 47 5.68 8.09 3.21
N ILE A 48 6.54 9.02 3.62
CA ILE A 48 6.84 10.26 2.91
C ILE A 48 8.31 10.31 2.52
N GLY A 49 8.66 11.22 1.62
CA GLY A 49 10.04 11.42 1.15
C GLY A 49 10.06 12.14 -0.18
N SER A 50 11.20 12.71 -0.56
CA SER A 50 11.41 13.36 -1.85
C SER A 50 11.29 12.36 -3.03
N ASN A 51 11.22 12.89 -4.25
CA ASN A 51 11.29 12.05 -5.44
C ASN A 51 12.66 11.36 -5.50
N GLY A 52 12.64 10.04 -5.75
CA GLY A 52 13.88 9.26 -5.72
C GLY A 52 14.29 8.73 -4.34
N ALA A 53 13.60 9.09 -3.25
CA ALA A 53 13.90 8.63 -1.89
C ALA A 53 13.81 7.12 -1.66
N GLY A 54 13.29 6.35 -2.63
CA GLY A 54 13.19 4.88 -2.53
C GLY A 54 11.81 4.36 -2.12
N LYS A 55 10.80 5.23 -1.94
CA LYS A 55 9.44 4.86 -1.51
C LYS A 55 8.81 3.76 -2.37
N SER A 56 8.66 4.00 -3.67
CA SER A 56 8.08 3.01 -4.60
C SER A 56 8.96 1.77 -4.75
N THR A 57 10.28 1.91 -4.54
CA THR A 57 11.21 0.77 -4.50
C THR A 57 10.94 -0.12 -3.28
N LEU A 58 10.68 0.47 -2.11
CA LEU A 58 10.30 -0.26 -0.91
C LEU A 58 8.98 -1.00 -1.11
N LEU A 59 7.95 -0.32 -1.66
CA LEU A 59 6.67 -0.97 -1.97
C LEU A 59 6.85 -2.14 -2.95
N SER A 60 7.65 -1.95 -3.99
CA SER A 60 7.96 -2.99 -4.99
C SER A 60 8.75 -4.16 -4.39
N ALA A 61 9.67 -3.91 -3.45
CA ALA A 61 10.37 -4.96 -2.72
C ALA A 61 9.41 -5.82 -1.89
N ILE A 62 8.47 -5.18 -1.17
CA ILE A 62 7.44 -5.87 -0.38
C ILE A 62 6.50 -6.66 -1.28
N ALA A 63 6.05 -6.08 -2.39
CA ALA A 63 5.17 -6.73 -3.37
C ALA A 63 5.85 -7.89 -4.12
N GLY A 64 7.19 -7.88 -4.25
CA GLY A 64 7.95 -8.93 -4.95
C GLY A 64 8.17 -8.67 -6.43
N ASP A 65 8.16 -7.40 -6.86
CA ASP A 65 8.44 -6.99 -8.23
C ASP A 65 9.89 -7.31 -8.65
N PHE A 66 10.78 -7.46 -7.67
CA PHE A 66 12.18 -7.89 -7.85
C PHE A 66 12.68 -8.60 -6.58
N VAL A 67 13.79 -9.29 -6.71
CA VAL A 67 14.54 -9.84 -5.57
C VAL A 67 15.52 -8.79 -5.05
N PRO A 68 15.56 -8.51 -3.73
CA PRO A 68 16.57 -7.65 -3.13
C PRO A 68 17.99 -8.17 -3.39
N ASP A 69 18.98 -7.27 -3.38
CA ASP A 69 20.39 -7.63 -3.50
C ASP A 69 20.97 -8.14 -2.16
N ALA A 70 20.39 -7.66 -1.05
CA ALA A 70 20.71 -8.11 0.31
C ALA A 70 19.51 -7.93 1.23
N GLY A 71 19.56 -8.50 2.43
CA GLY A 71 18.51 -8.42 3.44
C GLY A 71 17.43 -9.47 3.28
N ALA A 72 16.37 -9.35 4.10
CA ALA A 72 15.28 -10.30 4.16
C ALA A 72 13.93 -9.61 4.33
N ILE A 73 12.87 -10.19 3.75
CA ILE A 73 11.48 -9.73 3.89
C ILE A 73 10.63 -10.90 4.37
N THR A 74 9.98 -10.70 5.52
CA THR A 74 9.07 -11.68 6.11
C THR A 74 7.67 -11.08 6.21
N ILE A 75 6.63 -11.81 5.78
CA ILE A 75 5.23 -11.40 5.86
C ILE A 75 4.41 -12.50 6.52
N ALA A 76 3.68 -12.16 7.58
CA ALA A 76 2.91 -13.09 8.39
C ALA A 76 3.73 -14.33 8.79
N GLY A 77 4.97 -14.12 9.25
CA GLY A 77 5.90 -15.16 9.67
C GLY A 77 6.54 -15.98 8.53
N LYS A 78 6.22 -15.68 7.27
CA LYS A 78 6.76 -16.41 6.10
C LYS A 78 7.85 -15.59 5.43
N ASP A 79 9.03 -16.18 5.22
CA ASP A 79 10.05 -15.58 4.37
C ASP A 79 9.55 -15.53 2.92
N VAL A 80 9.53 -14.31 2.37
CA VAL A 80 9.10 -14.05 1.01
C VAL A 80 10.20 -13.41 0.15
N THR A 81 11.42 -13.29 0.67
CA THR A 81 12.53 -12.53 0.09
C THR A 81 12.74 -12.82 -1.39
N THR A 82 12.74 -14.09 -1.76
CA THR A 82 12.96 -14.53 -3.16
C THR A 82 11.66 -14.91 -3.88
N ARG A 83 10.49 -14.81 -3.21
CA ARG A 83 9.21 -15.20 -3.83
C ARG A 83 8.73 -14.12 -4.80
N PRO A 84 8.36 -14.48 -6.03
CA PRO A 84 7.81 -13.54 -7.00
C PRO A 84 6.38 -13.10 -6.64
N VAL A 85 5.89 -12.03 -7.27
CA VAL A 85 4.57 -11.41 -7.04
C VAL A 85 3.43 -12.42 -6.91
N HIS A 86 3.33 -13.39 -7.84
CA HIS A 86 2.21 -14.33 -7.85
C HIS A 86 2.18 -15.26 -6.62
N GLN A 87 3.33 -15.53 -6.00
CA GLN A 87 3.40 -16.31 -4.76
C GLN A 87 3.13 -15.46 -3.51
N ARG A 88 3.33 -14.13 -3.61
CA ARG A 88 2.99 -13.17 -2.54
C ARG A 88 1.55 -12.68 -2.63
N ALA A 89 0.86 -12.89 -3.75
CA ALA A 89 -0.47 -12.34 -4.01
C ALA A 89 -1.54 -12.74 -2.95
N ALA A 90 -1.34 -13.84 -2.23
CA ALA A 90 -2.19 -14.25 -1.10
C ALA A 90 -1.92 -13.44 0.18
N LEU A 91 -0.74 -12.80 0.30
CA LEU A 91 -0.30 -12.10 1.50
C LEU A 91 -0.29 -10.59 1.32
N VAL A 92 0.01 -10.12 0.10
CA VAL A 92 0.18 -8.70 -0.22
C VAL A 92 -0.82 -8.29 -1.28
N SER A 93 -1.52 -7.20 -1.04
CA SER A 93 -2.31 -6.50 -2.05
C SER A 93 -1.71 -5.13 -2.32
N ARG A 94 -1.80 -4.68 -3.57
CA ARG A 94 -1.32 -3.35 -3.97
C ARG A 94 -2.40 -2.58 -4.71
N VAL A 95 -2.60 -1.33 -4.32
CA VAL A 95 -3.35 -0.33 -5.09
C VAL A 95 -2.35 0.61 -5.71
N PHE A 96 -2.39 0.75 -7.02
CA PHE A 96 -1.46 1.57 -7.80
C PHE A 96 -1.95 3.02 -7.90
N GLN A 97 -1.05 3.93 -8.18
CA GLN A 97 -1.36 5.32 -8.52
C GLN A 97 -2.24 5.39 -9.77
N ASP A 98 -1.91 4.61 -10.80
CA ASP A 98 -2.73 4.46 -11.99
C ASP A 98 -3.71 3.28 -11.82
N PRO A 99 -5.02 3.56 -11.73
CA PRO A 99 -6.05 2.52 -11.53
C PRO A 99 -6.16 1.53 -12.69
N MET A 100 -5.65 1.88 -13.88
CA MET A 100 -5.60 0.97 -15.03
C MET A 100 -4.70 -0.24 -14.79
N ARG A 101 -3.68 -0.10 -13.94
CA ARG A 101 -2.76 -1.19 -13.61
C ARG A 101 -3.35 -2.21 -12.66
N GLY A 102 -4.39 -1.83 -11.91
CA GLY A 102 -5.06 -2.68 -10.91
C GLY A 102 -6.32 -3.37 -11.43
N THR A 103 -6.82 -3.01 -12.61
CA THR A 103 -8.09 -3.47 -13.15
C THR A 103 -7.96 -3.97 -14.59
N ALA A 104 -8.85 -4.89 -14.99
CA ALA A 104 -8.99 -5.34 -16.38
C ALA A 104 -10.09 -4.51 -17.06
N ALA A 105 -9.70 -3.53 -17.87
CA ALA A 105 -10.60 -2.52 -18.45
C ALA A 105 -11.71 -3.13 -19.32
N GLY A 106 -11.40 -4.17 -20.10
CA GLY A 106 -12.37 -4.84 -20.98
C GLY A 106 -13.34 -5.80 -20.28
N LEU A 107 -13.21 -5.94 -18.95
CA LEU A 107 -14.10 -6.77 -18.14
C LEU A 107 -15.06 -5.90 -17.33
N THR A 108 -16.19 -6.48 -16.93
CA THR A 108 -17.17 -5.82 -16.05
C THR A 108 -16.65 -5.67 -14.63
N VAL A 109 -17.34 -4.84 -13.83
CA VAL A 109 -17.06 -4.66 -12.40
C VAL A 109 -17.10 -6.01 -11.67
N GLU A 110 -18.14 -6.83 -11.89
CA GLU A 110 -18.25 -8.13 -11.22
C GLU A 110 -17.19 -9.14 -11.67
N GLU A 111 -16.78 -9.11 -12.94
CA GLU A 111 -15.71 -9.98 -13.42
C GLU A 111 -14.36 -9.61 -12.79
N ASN A 112 -14.06 -8.32 -12.65
CA ASN A 112 -12.88 -7.84 -11.93
C ASN A 112 -12.89 -8.29 -10.46
N LEU A 113 -14.03 -8.14 -9.78
CA LEU A 113 -14.20 -8.59 -8.39
C LEU A 113 -14.11 -10.13 -8.27
N ALA A 114 -14.64 -10.87 -9.26
CA ALA A 114 -14.54 -12.32 -9.29
C ALA A 114 -13.09 -12.81 -9.45
N ILE A 115 -12.27 -12.10 -10.23
CA ILE A 115 -10.82 -12.36 -10.32
C ILE A 115 -10.15 -12.08 -8.97
N ALA A 116 -10.44 -10.93 -8.36
CA ALA A 116 -9.88 -10.56 -7.06
C ALA A 116 -10.23 -11.56 -5.96
N LEU A 117 -11.48 -12.05 -5.93
CA LEU A 117 -11.95 -13.04 -4.95
C LEU A 117 -11.20 -14.39 -5.06
N ARG A 118 -10.58 -14.67 -6.22
CA ARG A 118 -9.79 -15.90 -6.45
C ARG A 118 -8.32 -15.75 -6.06
N ARG A 119 -7.90 -14.57 -5.62
CA ARG A 119 -6.50 -14.32 -5.26
C ARG A 119 -6.05 -15.25 -4.12
N GLY A 120 -4.94 -15.92 -4.32
CA GLY A 120 -4.38 -16.88 -3.35
C GLY A 120 -5.16 -18.20 -3.19
N GLY A 121 -6.32 -18.34 -3.83
CA GLY A 121 -7.15 -19.53 -3.76
C GLY A 121 -6.79 -20.60 -4.81
N ARG A 122 -7.27 -21.82 -4.59
CA ARG A 122 -7.16 -22.89 -5.59
C ARG A 122 -7.99 -22.56 -6.83
N ARG A 123 -7.43 -22.80 -8.02
CA ARG A 123 -8.17 -22.70 -9.27
C ARG A 123 -9.18 -23.85 -9.37
N SER A 124 -10.41 -23.54 -9.70
CA SER A 124 -11.46 -24.53 -9.92
C SER A 124 -12.29 -24.14 -11.14
N LEU A 125 -12.87 -25.11 -11.84
CA LEU A 125 -13.76 -24.93 -13.00
C LEU A 125 -15.19 -24.56 -12.59
N THR A 126 -15.37 -23.92 -11.43
CA THR A 126 -16.69 -23.44 -10.98
C THR A 126 -16.98 -22.07 -11.57
N ASN A 127 -18.27 -21.79 -11.80
CA ASN A 127 -18.72 -20.51 -12.30
C ASN A 127 -18.21 -19.36 -11.42
N ALA A 128 -17.54 -18.38 -12.01
CA ALA A 128 -16.93 -17.27 -11.29
C ALA A 128 -17.95 -16.26 -10.79
N ILE A 129 -19.10 -16.16 -11.46
CA ILE A 129 -20.21 -15.27 -11.15
C ILE A 129 -21.42 -16.10 -10.73
N SER A 130 -22.02 -15.79 -9.61
CA SER A 130 -23.24 -16.42 -9.07
C SER A 130 -24.01 -15.40 -8.23
N ALA A 131 -25.29 -15.62 -8.00
CA ALA A 131 -26.12 -14.75 -7.16
C ALA A 131 -25.51 -14.55 -5.76
N ARG A 132 -24.93 -15.59 -5.15
CA ARG A 132 -24.24 -15.51 -3.86
C ARG A 132 -23.02 -14.58 -3.93
N ARG A 133 -22.23 -14.64 -5.00
CA ARG A 133 -21.04 -13.78 -5.16
C ARG A 133 -21.42 -12.35 -5.48
N ARG A 134 -22.46 -12.14 -6.31
CA ARG A 134 -23.01 -10.79 -6.57
C ARG A 134 -23.40 -10.10 -5.26
N LYS A 135 -24.02 -10.82 -4.33
CA LYS A 135 -24.33 -10.26 -2.99
C LYS A 135 -23.07 -9.80 -2.27
N ILE A 136 -22.01 -10.63 -2.23
CA ILE A 136 -20.71 -10.25 -1.63
C ILE A 136 -20.13 -9.00 -2.31
N PHE A 137 -20.23 -8.89 -3.63
CA PHE A 137 -19.73 -7.75 -4.37
C PHE A 137 -20.49 -6.47 -4.06
N VAL A 138 -21.83 -6.55 -3.97
CA VAL A 138 -22.66 -5.41 -3.56
C VAL A 138 -22.29 -4.96 -2.16
N GLU A 139 -22.24 -5.88 -1.19
CA GLU A 139 -21.89 -5.60 0.21
C GLU A 139 -20.49 -4.97 0.35
N ALA A 140 -19.54 -5.36 -0.52
CA ALA A 140 -18.19 -4.80 -0.50
C ALA A 140 -18.11 -3.39 -1.14
N LEU A 141 -18.98 -3.09 -2.12
CA LEU A 141 -18.99 -1.82 -2.85
C LEU A 141 -19.86 -0.75 -2.18
N GLU A 142 -20.96 -1.15 -1.55
CA GLU A 142 -21.96 -0.24 -0.96
C GLU A 142 -21.37 0.79 0.03
N PRO A 143 -20.43 0.41 0.93
CA PRO A 143 -19.84 1.35 1.88
C PRO A 143 -19.05 2.51 1.24
N LEU A 144 -18.67 2.38 -0.04
CA LEU A 144 -17.95 3.44 -0.75
C LEU A 144 -18.85 4.63 -1.14
N GLY A 145 -20.17 4.43 -1.23
CA GLY A 145 -21.14 5.49 -1.54
C GLY A 145 -21.01 6.11 -2.95
N ILE A 146 -20.38 5.41 -3.91
CA ILE A 146 -20.10 5.93 -5.26
C ILE A 146 -20.93 5.27 -6.36
N GLY A 147 -21.91 4.45 -5.98
CA GLY A 147 -22.90 3.85 -6.89
C GLY A 147 -22.39 2.66 -7.71
N LEU A 148 -21.22 2.11 -7.41
CA LEU A 148 -20.66 0.95 -8.11
C LEU A 148 -21.44 -0.34 -7.84
N GLU A 149 -22.09 -0.46 -6.70
CA GLU A 149 -22.93 -1.59 -6.33
C GLU A 149 -24.12 -1.81 -7.29
N LYS A 150 -24.53 -0.74 -8.01
CA LYS A 150 -25.59 -0.75 -9.02
C LYS A 150 -25.08 -0.95 -10.46
N ARG A 151 -23.75 -1.07 -10.62
CA ARG A 151 -23.07 -1.09 -11.92
C ARG A 151 -22.22 -2.34 -12.14
N LEU A 152 -22.59 -3.46 -11.52
CA LEU A 152 -21.84 -4.72 -11.59
C LEU A 152 -21.60 -5.21 -13.03
N ASP A 153 -22.58 -5.01 -13.91
CA ASP A 153 -22.54 -5.42 -15.33
C ASP A 153 -21.86 -4.37 -16.24
N THR A 154 -21.36 -3.25 -15.68
CA THR A 154 -20.71 -2.18 -16.47
C THR A 154 -19.24 -2.54 -16.69
N ASN A 155 -18.75 -2.37 -17.93
CA ASN A 155 -17.34 -2.50 -18.23
C ASN A 155 -16.51 -1.42 -17.49
N VAL A 156 -15.33 -1.80 -17.02
CA VAL A 156 -14.47 -0.93 -16.20
C VAL A 156 -13.93 0.27 -16.99
N ASP A 157 -13.77 0.16 -18.31
CA ASP A 157 -13.38 1.27 -19.20
C ASP A 157 -14.41 2.43 -19.24
N LEU A 158 -15.68 2.14 -18.92
CA LEU A 158 -16.77 3.12 -18.83
C LEU A 158 -16.88 3.81 -17.45
N LEU A 159 -16.01 3.44 -16.49
CA LEU A 159 -15.98 4.05 -15.17
C LEU A 159 -15.17 5.34 -15.17
N SER A 160 -15.55 6.30 -14.30
CA SER A 160 -14.70 7.44 -14.00
C SER A 160 -13.40 7.00 -13.33
N GLY A 161 -12.37 7.86 -13.35
CA GLY A 161 -11.10 7.58 -12.69
C GLY A 161 -11.27 7.22 -11.20
N GLY A 162 -12.10 7.98 -10.48
CA GLY A 162 -12.40 7.72 -9.06
C GLY A 162 -13.15 6.42 -8.82
N GLN A 163 -14.14 6.10 -9.66
CA GLN A 163 -14.86 4.83 -9.58
C GLN A 163 -13.92 3.65 -9.82
N ARG A 164 -13.02 3.77 -10.78
CA ARG A 164 -12.02 2.74 -11.09
C ARG A 164 -11.02 2.57 -9.95
N GLN A 165 -10.60 3.68 -9.34
CA GLN A 165 -9.70 3.64 -8.18
C GLN A 165 -10.36 2.98 -6.97
N ALA A 166 -11.62 3.30 -6.70
CA ALA A 166 -12.39 2.69 -5.64
C ALA A 166 -12.63 1.19 -5.90
N LEU A 167 -12.91 0.80 -7.15
CA LEU A 167 -12.96 -0.62 -7.52
C LEU A 167 -11.63 -1.32 -7.24
N SER A 168 -10.50 -0.71 -7.63
CA SER A 168 -9.15 -1.24 -7.36
C SER A 168 -8.90 -1.44 -5.86
N LEU A 169 -9.36 -0.50 -5.02
CA LEU A 169 -9.29 -0.62 -3.56
C LEU A 169 -10.11 -1.82 -3.07
N VAL A 170 -11.38 -1.94 -3.48
CA VAL A 170 -12.23 -3.08 -3.05
C VAL A 170 -11.61 -4.40 -3.50
N MET A 171 -11.13 -4.49 -4.75
CA MET A 171 -10.42 -5.67 -5.24
C MET A 171 -9.20 -6.01 -4.37
N ALA A 172 -8.50 -5.01 -3.86
CA ALA A 172 -7.32 -5.21 -3.02
C ALA A 172 -7.66 -5.76 -1.63
N ILE A 173 -8.80 -5.38 -1.06
CA ILE A 173 -9.20 -5.77 0.31
C ILE A 173 -10.25 -6.89 0.36
N LEU A 174 -10.90 -7.23 -0.74
CA LEU A 174 -11.99 -8.23 -0.83
C LEU A 174 -11.58 -9.62 -0.29
N VAL A 175 -10.32 -9.97 -0.45
CA VAL A 175 -9.68 -11.09 0.24
C VAL A 175 -8.63 -10.46 1.13
N GLU A 176 -8.93 -10.36 2.41
CA GLU A 176 -8.11 -9.66 3.40
C GLU A 176 -6.63 -10.02 3.27
N PRO A 177 -5.77 -9.09 2.79
CA PRO A 177 -4.35 -9.33 2.71
C PRO A 177 -3.71 -9.20 4.10
N ALA A 178 -2.58 -9.87 4.32
CA ALA A 178 -1.76 -9.60 5.50
C ALA A 178 -1.19 -8.18 5.46
N VAL A 179 -0.78 -7.70 4.27
CA VAL A 179 -0.26 -6.35 4.06
C VAL A 179 -0.94 -5.71 2.86
N LEU A 180 -1.50 -4.53 3.04
CA LEU A 180 -2.01 -3.66 1.98
C LEU A 180 -0.97 -2.57 1.67
N VAL A 181 -0.62 -2.45 0.40
CA VAL A 181 0.31 -1.44 -0.11
C VAL A 181 -0.44 -0.42 -0.97
N LEU A 182 -0.39 0.84 -0.60
CA LEU A 182 -1.06 1.95 -1.29
C LEU A 182 -0.01 2.92 -1.86
N ASP A 183 0.09 3.00 -3.18
CA ASP A 183 1.09 3.79 -3.89
C ASP A 183 0.43 5.06 -4.47
N GLU A 184 0.42 6.15 -3.72
CA GLU A 184 -0.15 7.45 -4.13
C GLU A 184 -1.55 7.34 -4.79
N HIS A 185 -2.36 6.44 -4.30
CA HIS A 185 -3.57 5.93 -4.94
C HIS A 185 -4.68 6.96 -5.19
N CYS A 186 -4.56 8.18 -4.63
CA CYS A 186 -5.49 9.28 -4.87
C CYS A 186 -4.90 10.45 -5.68
N ALA A 187 -3.60 10.38 -6.07
CA ALA A 187 -2.90 11.52 -6.65
C ALA A 187 -3.41 11.93 -8.05
N ALA A 188 -3.98 11.00 -8.81
CA ALA A 188 -4.49 11.25 -10.16
C ALA A 188 -5.97 11.65 -10.21
N LEU A 189 -6.63 11.82 -9.05
CA LEU A 189 -8.05 12.13 -8.94
C LEU A 189 -8.27 13.63 -8.70
N ASP A 190 -9.45 14.13 -9.07
CA ASP A 190 -9.89 15.46 -8.66
C ASP A 190 -10.05 15.52 -7.13
N PRO A 191 -9.93 16.71 -6.51
CA PRO A 191 -9.87 16.84 -5.05
C PRO A 191 -11.04 16.21 -4.31
N ARG A 192 -12.27 16.38 -4.81
CA ARG A 192 -13.48 15.84 -4.18
C ARG A 192 -13.52 14.31 -4.22
N THR A 193 -13.19 13.75 -5.37
CA THR A 193 -13.13 12.30 -5.55
C THR A 193 -11.97 11.69 -4.76
N ALA A 194 -10.80 12.35 -4.72
CA ALA A 194 -9.65 11.93 -3.93
C ALA A 194 -10.00 11.84 -2.44
N GLU A 195 -10.70 12.83 -1.89
CA GLU A 195 -11.16 12.83 -0.50
C GLU A 195 -12.14 11.68 -0.22
N ALA A 196 -13.12 11.46 -1.10
CA ALA A 196 -14.08 10.37 -0.95
C ALA A 196 -13.39 9.00 -0.96
N VAL A 197 -12.48 8.75 -1.90
CA VAL A 197 -11.72 7.50 -2.00
C VAL A 197 -10.80 7.33 -0.79
N MET A 198 -10.15 8.39 -0.31
CA MET A 198 -9.31 8.35 0.88
C MET A 198 -10.11 7.99 2.13
N ASN A 199 -11.25 8.64 2.35
CA ASN A 199 -12.13 8.36 3.48
C ASN A 199 -12.64 6.91 3.47
N ALA A 200 -13.03 6.41 2.30
CA ALA A 200 -13.40 5.01 2.11
C ALA A 200 -12.23 4.06 2.41
N THR A 201 -11.02 4.40 1.95
CA THR A 201 -9.80 3.62 2.23
C THR A 201 -9.54 3.52 3.74
N ILE A 202 -9.57 4.66 4.44
CA ILE A 202 -9.31 4.73 5.88
C ILE A 202 -10.37 3.92 6.65
N SER A 203 -11.64 4.08 6.29
CA SER A 203 -12.74 3.36 6.93
C SER A 203 -12.59 1.86 6.76
N ALA A 204 -12.31 1.39 5.54
CA ALA A 204 -12.15 -0.04 5.24
C ALA A 204 -10.92 -0.64 5.96
N VAL A 205 -9.77 0.05 5.91
CA VAL A 205 -8.53 -0.41 6.56
C VAL A 205 -8.71 -0.50 8.08
N ARG A 206 -9.35 0.51 8.69
CA ARG A 206 -9.60 0.51 10.14
C ARG A 206 -10.59 -0.58 10.56
N ALA A 207 -11.70 -0.73 9.83
CA ALA A 207 -12.73 -1.72 10.14
C ALA A 207 -12.18 -3.15 10.11
N ALA A 208 -11.35 -3.48 9.11
CA ALA A 208 -10.74 -4.79 8.95
C ALA A 208 -9.36 -4.93 9.65
N ARG A 209 -8.85 -3.87 10.31
CA ARG A 209 -7.51 -3.84 10.94
C ARG A 209 -6.39 -4.33 10.03
N ILE A 210 -6.47 -4.01 8.73
CA ILE A 210 -5.48 -4.43 7.74
C ILE A 210 -4.17 -3.67 7.96
N THR A 211 -3.05 -4.40 8.14
CA THR A 211 -1.73 -3.78 8.19
C THR A 211 -1.42 -3.10 6.86
N THR A 212 -1.23 -1.79 6.89
CA THR A 212 -1.19 -0.96 5.67
C THR A 212 0.07 -0.11 5.62
N LEU A 213 0.68 -0.07 4.44
CA LEU A 213 1.78 0.84 4.10
C LEU A 213 1.34 1.75 2.96
N MET A 214 1.16 3.04 3.23
CA MET A 214 0.71 4.02 2.25
C MET A 214 1.81 5.04 1.94
N VAL A 215 2.15 5.18 0.67
CA VAL A 215 3.00 6.27 0.18
C VAL A 215 2.13 7.46 -0.20
N THR A 216 2.53 8.64 0.22
CA THR A 216 1.92 9.92 -0.19
C THR A 216 2.98 11.02 -0.27
N HIS A 217 2.74 12.00 -1.14
CA HIS A 217 3.48 13.26 -1.16
C HIS A 217 2.72 14.39 -0.43
N ASN A 218 1.50 14.14 0.04
CA ASN A 218 0.71 15.09 0.79
C ASN A 218 1.05 15.02 2.29
N MET A 219 1.70 16.07 2.81
CA MET A 219 2.11 16.15 4.21
C MET A 219 0.93 16.19 5.18
N GLN A 220 -0.21 16.77 4.77
CA GLN A 220 -1.42 16.77 5.59
C GLN A 220 -1.93 15.35 5.79
N HIS A 221 -2.01 14.56 4.72
CA HIS A 221 -2.36 13.15 4.81
C HIS A 221 -1.40 12.37 5.73
N ALA A 222 -0.13 12.72 5.71
CA ALA A 222 0.88 12.07 6.56
C ALA A 222 0.66 12.35 8.05
N ILE A 223 0.12 13.52 8.39
CA ILE A 223 -0.22 13.90 9.76
C ILE A 223 -1.56 13.30 10.18
N ASP A 224 -2.60 13.44 9.33
CA ASP A 224 -3.99 13.15 9.70
C ASP A 224 -4.29 11.65 9.72
N TYR A 225 -3.60 10.88 8.89
CA TYR A 225 -3.90 9.47 8.69
C TYR A 225 -2.82 8.54 9.25
N GLY A 226 -3.22 7.29 9.52
CA GLY A 226 -2.34 6.27 10.07
C GLY A 226 -1.93 6.51 11.52
N ASN A 227 -1.32 5.50 12.12
CA ASN A 227 -0.76 5.54 13.49
C ASN A 227 0.77 5.64 13.50
N ARG A 228 1.42 5.51 12.33
CA ARG A 228 2.87 5.63 12.16
C ARG A 228 3.20 6.49 10.95
N LEU A 229 4.28 7.26 11.05
CA LEU A 229 4.85 8.03 9.96
C LEU A 229 6.31 7.65 9.78
N ILE A 230 6.69 7.42 8.54
CA ILE A 230 8.04 7.02 8.12
C ILE A 230 8.52 8.04 7.08
N MET A 231 9.71 8.60 7.27
CA MET A 231 10.36 9.45 6.28
C MET A 231 11.52 8.70 5.64
N MET A 232 11.48 8.61 4.31
CA MET A 232 12.57 8.03 3.53
C MET A 232 13.40 9.10 2.83
N HIS A 233 14.71 8.88 2.82
CA HIS A 233 15.67 9.69 2.11
C HIS A 233 16.79 8.80 1.55
N GLU A 234 17.16 8.95 0.27
CA GLU A 234 18.22 8.19 -0.42
C GLU A 234 18.21 6.67 -0.15
N GLY A 235 17.05 6.07 -0.20
CA GLY A 235 16.87 4.62 -0.01
C GLY A 235 16.98 4.16 1.45
N ARG A 236 16.97 5.06 2.44
CA ARG A 236 17.03 4.77 3.87
C ARG A 236 15.79 5.28 4.59
N LEU A 237 15.50 4.70 5.75
CA LEU A 237 14.59 5.29 6.72
C LEU A 237 15.38 6.30 7.57
N GLU A 238 15.06 7.58 7.44
CA GLU A 238 15.74 8.66 8.19
C GLU A 238 15.00 9.02 9.48
N PHE A 239 13.68 8.87 9.49
CA PHE A 239 12.86 9.20 10.64
C PHE A 239 11.64 8.33 10.70
N GLU A 240 11.25 7.98 11.91
CA GLU A 240 10.01 7.27 12.20
C GLU A 240 9.36 7.85 13.45
N ALA A 241 8.02 7.98 13.42
CA ALA A 241 7.22 8.37 14.57
C ALA A 241 5.95 7.53 14.64
N GLY A 242 5.54 7.15 15.84
CA GLY A 242 4.30 6.45 16.14
C GLY A 242 3.66 6.98 17.44
N GLY A 243 2.38 6.63 17.67
CA GLY A 243 1.67 7.02 18.88
C GLY A 243 1.70 8.52 19.15
N GLU A 244 2.00 8.91 20.38
CA GLU A 244 2.05 10.31 20.82
C GLU A 244 3.07 11.15 20.02
N ALA A 245 4.22 10.57 19.68
CA ALA A 245 5.23 11.26 18.88
C ALA A 245 4.71 11.63 17.49
N LYS A 246 3.88 10.78 16.86
CA LYS A 246 3.22 11.10 15.59
C LYS A 246 2.15 12.17 15.77
N SER A 247 1.34 12.09 16.82
CA SER A 247 0.26 13.04 17.09
C SER A 247 0.77 14.47 17.37
N ALA A 248 2.02 14.60 17.82
CA ALA A 248 2.69 15.89 18.05
C ALA A 248 3.31 16.51 16.79
N LEU A 249 3.29 15.79 15.63
CA LEU A 249 3.89 16.29 14.39
C LEU A 249 3.04 17.39 13.76
N THR A 250 3.74 18.37 13.19
CA THR A 250 3.16 19.46 12.42
C THR A 250 3.83 19.56 11.04
N ILE A 251 3.16 20.19 10.07
CA ILE A 251 3.76 20.41 8.74
C ILE A 251 5.11 21.16 8.85
N PRO A 252 5.25 22.25 9.62
CA PRO A 252 6.55 22.90 9.79
C PRO A 252 7.64 21.98 10.34
N SER A 253 7.30 21.09 11.30
CA SER A 253 8.27 20.14 11.87
C SER A 253 8.71 19.09 10.85
N LEU A 254 7.82 18.64 9.96
CA LEU A 254 8.16 17.73 8.86
C LEU A 254 9.05 18.42 7.82
N VAL A 255 8.70 19.65 7.41
CA VAL A 255 9.48 20.43 6.43
C VAL A 255 10.91 20.69 6.95
N SER A 256 11.08 21.02 8.24
CA SER A 256 12.41 21.23 8.81
C SER A 256 13.26 19.95 8.77
N ARG A 257 12.64 18.78 8.97
CA ARG A 257 13.34 17.48 8.88
C ARG A 257 13.77 17.15 7.45
N PHE A 258 12.95 17.47 6.45
CA PHE A 258 13.33 17.31 5.04
C PHE A 258 14.56 18.16 4.71
N ARG A 259 14.58 19.44 5.09
CA ARG A 259 15.72 20.34 4.87
C ARG A 259 16.98 19.84 5.56
N SER A 260 16.88 19.39 6.81
CA SER A 260 18.04 18.85 7.54
C SER A 260 18.58 17.55 6.95
N ALA A 261 17.76 16.75 6.30
CA ALA A 261 18.21 15.55 5.57
C ALA A 261 18.96 15.95 4.28
N ASP A 262 18.46 16.93 3.53
CA ASP A 262 19.13 17.48 2.35
C ASP A 262 20.45 18.20 2.72
N ASP A 263 20.47 18.96 3.82
CA ASP A 263 21.67 19.68 4.30
C ASP A 263 22.78 18.73 4.79
N LYS A 264 22.44 17.59 5.40
CA LYS A 264 23.43 16.57 5.79
C LYS A 264 24.23 16.04 4.60
N LEU A 265 23.62 16.01 3.40
CA LEU A 265 24.30 15.59 2.18
C LEU A 265 25.32 16.59 1.66
N LEU A 266 25.11 17.89 1.90
CA LEU A 266 26.06 18.94 1.52
C LEU A 266 27.33 18.92 2.40
N LEU A 267 27.23 18.34 3.60
CA LEU A 267 28.34 18.22 4.55
C LEU A 267 29.19 16.95 4.39
N VAL A 268 28.77 15.99 3.58
CA VAL A 268 29.42 14.68 3.37
C VAL A 268 30.09 14.58 1.99
N ARG A 269 30.08 15.67 1.19
CA ARG A 269 30.79 15.76 -0.09
C ARG A 269 32.13 16.52 0.05
#